data_a3381de73150b0eae5db2a7587bf2b76
#
_entry.id   a3381de73150b0eae5db2a7587bf2b76
#
_cell.length_a   1.000
_cell.length_b   1.000
_cell.length_c   1.000
_cell.angle_alpha   90.00
_cell.angle_beta   90.00
_cell.angle_gamma   90.00
#
_symmetry.space_group_name_H-M   'P 1'
#
loop_
_entity.id
_entity.type
_entity.pdbx_description
1 polymer ?
#
loop_
_entity_poly.entity_id
_entity_poly.type
_entity_poly.pdbx_seq_one_letter_code
_entity_poly.pdbx_strand_id
1 'polypeptide(L)'
;TEGADFYSSPSVSPDGSSVAWIQWNHPNMPWDSTELWVADISATGTFENQRKLRGASGESICHPRWSPDNLLYFVSDVSGWWNIYRYQDIQLTKSKNLTPIEAEFTQAQWGLGSRYYGFLSEDRIICAYNTNGKWNLAELDVNTSKLEGIQTAFTEFNRSGLESKNGMTVLGAGSSIKPFSVYLYLDKKVTELKSAIRPKVDETYFSLPESITFPTSEDLNSHGFFYPPHNPDYDQEELNQLPPLLVLSHGGPTGATSTTLDLSIQFWTSRGLAVHDDKNRRSTGYRN
;
A
#
# COMPACT_ATOMS: atom_id res chain seq x y z
N THR A 1 -9.80 22.36 14.91
CA THR A 1 -10.94 21.53 14.44
C THR A 1 -11.59 20.87 15.64
N GLU A 2 -12.91 20.84 15.67
CA GLU A 2 -13.72 20.24 16.74
C GLU A 2 -14.86 19.43 16.08
N GLY A 3 -15.46 18.47 16.80
CA GLY A 3 -16.69 17.82 16.38
C GLY A 3 -16.54 16.41 15.80
N ALA A 4 -15.34 15.84 15.72
CA ALA A 4 -15.11 14.44 15.41
C ALA A 4 -14.29 13.74 16.50
N ASP A 5 -14.42 12.41 16.59
CA ASP A 5 -13.66 11.62 17.58
C ASP A 5 -12.18 11.47 17.17
N PHE A 6 -11.92 11.41 15.86
CA PHE A 6 -10.57 11.16 15.32
C PHE A 6 -10.24 12.06 14.14
N TYR A 7 -8.95 12.44 14.07
CA TYR A 7 -8.38 13.26 13.01
C TYR A 7 -7.06 12.67 12.53
N SER A 8 -6.80 12.71 11.20
CA SER A 8 -5.54 12.23 10.64
C SER A 8 -5.16 12.94 9.35
N SER A 9 -3.93 12.69 8.92
CA SER A 9 -3.41 13.05 7.59
C SER A 9 -3.56 14.53 7.22
N PRO A 10 -3.23 15.49 8.10
CA PRO A 10 -3.25 16.91 7.73
C PRO A 10 -2.24 17.16 6.59
N SER A 11 -2.68 17.94 5.59
CA SER A 11 -1.89 18.28 4.41
C SER A 11 -2.12 19.73 4.05
N VAL A 12 -1.06 20.54 4.07
CA VAL A 12 -1.11 21.96 3.71
C VAL A 12 -0.79 22.11 2.22
N SER A 13 -1.51 23.01 1.53
CA SER A 13 -1.25 23.33 0.13
C SER A 13 0.13 23.95 -0.07
N PRO A 14 0.79 23.78 -1.23
CA PRO A 14 2.11 24.36 -1.49
C PRO A 14 2.20 25.86 -1.30
N ASP A 15 1.13 26.61 -1.59
CA ASP A 15 1.03 28.06 -1.40
C ASP A 15 0.72 28.47 0.05
N GLY A 16 0.47 27.50 0.95
CA GLY A 16 0.15 27.73 2.35
C GLY A 16 -1.24 28.26 2.62
N SER A 17 -2.12 28.37 1.61
CA SER A 17 -3.44 28.98 1.74
C SER A 17 -4.52 28.06 2.26
N SER A 18 -4.31 26.74 2.17
CA SER A 18 -5.33 25.75 2.51
C SER A 18 -4.74 24.56 3.26
N VAL A 19 -5.58 23.92 4.07
CA VAL A 19 -5.27 22.64 4.72
C VAL A 19 -6.38 21.65 4.47
N ALA A 20 -6.03 20.42 4.11
CA ALA A 20 -6.96 19.28 4.03
C ALA A 20 -6.64 18.25 5.13
N TRP A 21 -7.65 17.56 5.63
CA TRP A 21 -7.48 16.48 6.61
C TRP A 21 -8.57 15.43 6.48
N ILE A 22 -8.36 14.31 7.15
CA ILE A 22 -9.34 13.22 7.31
C ILE A 22 -9.84 13.22 8.74
N GLN A 23 -11.16 13.00 8.92
CA GLN A 23 -11.76 12.76 10.22
C GLN A 23 -12.82 11.66 10.16
N TRP A 24 -13.12 11.05 11.31
CA TRP A 24 -14.18 10.03 11.45
C TRP A 24 -14.64 9.94 12.88
N ASN A 25 -15.76 9.21 13.08
CA ASN A 25 -16.37 9.00 14.38
C ASN A 25 -16.62 7.52 14.66
N HIS A 26 -16.68 7.15 15.93
CA HIS A 26 -17.17 5.86 16.34
C HIS A 26 -18.57 5.56 15.76
N PRO A 27 -18.87 4.27 15.44
CA PRO A 27 -18.06 3.07 15.64
C PRO A 27 -17.12 2.76 14.47
N ASN A 28 -16.98 3.66 13.50
CA ASN A 28 -16.19 3.41 12.29
C ASN A 28 -14.68 3.42 12.59
N MET A 29 -13.99 2.54 11.91
CA MET A 29 -12.53 2.60 11.75
C MET A 29 -12.20 3.40 10.47
N PRO A 30 -10.95 3.88 10.28
CA PRO A 30 -10.61 4.70 9.12
C PRO A 30 -10.74 3.96 7.77
N TRP A 31 -10.87 2.66 7.77
CA TRP A 31 -11.14 1.85 6.58
C TRP A 31 -12.63 1.53 6.38
N ASP A 32 -13.51 1.93 7.30
CA ASP A 32 -14.95 1.74 7.17
C ASP A 32 -15.63 2.98 6.59
N SER A 33 -15.41 4.15 7.22
CA SER A 33 -16.03 5.40 6.79
C SER A 33 -15.26 6.59 7.34
N THR A 34 -14.84 7.49 6.44
CA THR A 34 -14.11 8.72 6.78
C THR A 34 -14.62 9.90 5.98
N GLU A 35 -14.29 11.09 6.43
CA GLU A 35 -14.62 12.34 5.78
C GLU A 35 -13.36 13.12 5.40
N LEU A 36 -13.34 13.65 4.19
CA LEU A 36 -12.33 14.61 3.70
C LEU A 36 -12.84 16.03 3.94
N TRP A 37 -12.06 16.79 4.68
CA TRP A 37 -12.32 18.18 5.01
C TRP A 37 -11.24 19.09 4.49
N VAL A 38 -11.59 20.36 4.31
CA VAL A 38 -10.67 21.42 3.93
C VAL A 38 -10.99 22.70 4.71
N ALA A 39 -9.98 23.52 4.94
CA ALA A 39 -10.11 24.88 5.47
C ALA A 39 -9.14 25.80 4.78
N ASP A 40 -9.47 27.09 4.78
CA ASP A 40 -8.55 28.15 4.44
C ASP A 40 -7.62 28.45 5.62
N ILE A 41 -6.38 28.83 5.36
CA ILE A 41 -5.40 29.24 6.37
C ILE A 41 -5.26 30.76 6.28
N SER A 42 -5.70 31.46 7.33
CA SER A 42 -5.55 32.93 7.40
C SER A 42 -4.09 33.32 7.58
N ALA A 43 -3.79 34.60 7.40
CA ALA A 43 -2.46 35.19 7.62
C ALA A 43 -1.93 34.98 9.06
N THR A 44 -2.83 34.75 10.03
CA THR A 44 -2.50 34.47 11.42
C THR A 44 -2.35 33.00 11.73
N GLY A 45 -2.53 32.10 10.71
CA GLY A 45 -2.49 30.65 10.87
C GLY A 45 -3.79 30.04 11.42
N THR A 46 -4.88 30.79 11.48
CA THR A 46 -6.19 30.30 11.91
C THR A 46 -6.90 29.58 10.75
N PHE A 47 -7.60 28.50 11.05
CA PHE A 47 -8.40 27.76 10.06
C PHE A 47 -9.79 28.40 9.95
N GLU A 48 -10.10 28.86 8.73
CA GLU A 48 -11.36 29.54 8.38
C GLU A 48 -12.11 28.73 7.32
N ASN A 49 -13.40 28.98 7.14
CA ASN A 49 -14.24 28.38 6.09
C ASN A 49 -14.14 26.84 6.03
N GLN A 50 -14.08 26.20 7.21
CA GLN A 50 -13.99 24.76 7.29
C GLN A 50 -15.21 24.10 6.62
N ARG A 51 -14.98 23.19 5.71
CA ARG A 51 -16.07 22.47 5.03
C ARG A 51 -15.70 21.03 4.70
N LYS A 52 -16.70 20.18 4.78
CA LYS A 52 -16.61 18.80 4.28
C LYS A 52 -16.64 18.82 2.75
N LEU A 53 -15.67 18.16 2.13
CA LEU A 53 -15.60 18.00 0.68
C LEU A 53 -16.27 16.67 0.25
N ARG A 54 -16.02 15.59 1.00
CA ARG A 54 -16.43 14.26 0.64
C ARG A 54 -16.53 13.36 1.87
N GLY A 55 -17.15 12.21 1.70
CA GLY A 55 -17.32 11.17 2.71
C GLY A 55 -18.80 10.84 2.88
N ALA A 56 -19.25 9.79 2.19
CA ALA A 56 -20.55 9.15 2.40
C ALA A 56 -20.42 8.04 3.45
N SER A 57 -21.54 7.56 3.97
CA SER A 57 -21.55 6.37 4.82
C SER A 57 -21.00 5.18 4.04
N GLY A 58 -19.99 4.51 4.61
CA GLY A 58 -19.33 3.37 3.97
C GLY A 58 -18.28 3.75 2.92
N GLU A 59 -17.86 5.01 2.83
CA GLU A 59 -16.74 5.44 2.00
C GLU A 59 -15.50 5.67 2.87
N SER A 60 -14.44 4.93 2.60
CA SER A 60 -13.12 5.14 3.21
C SER A 60 -12.27 6.05 2.33
N ILE A 61 -11.94 7.23 2.85
CA ILE A 61 -11.07 8.22 2.19
C ILE A 61 -9.79 8.36 3.00
N CYS A 62 -8.66 8.46 2.30
CA CYS A 62 -7.36 8.62 2.94
C CYS A 62 -6.36 9.37 2.07
N HIS A 63 -5.20 9.68 2.63
CA HIS A 63 -4.04 10.28 1.96
C HIS A 63 -4.36 11.56 1.18
N PRO A 64 -5.05 12.58 1.76
CA PRO A 64 -5.17 13.87 1.11
C PRO A 64 -3.78 14.47 0.88
N ARG A 65 -3.48 14.88 -0.35
CA ARG A 65 -2.21 15.50 -0.74
C ARG A 65 -2.45 16.56 -1.79
N TRP A 66 -1.71 17.64 -1.69
CA TRP A 66 -1.72 18.70 -2.68
C TRP A 66 -0.59 18.49 -3.69
N SER A 67 -0.92 18.61 -4.96
CA SER A 67 0.07 18.63 -6.04
C SER A 67 0.84 19.97 -6.06
N PRO A 68 1.98 20.05 -6.77
CA PRO A 68 2.74 21.31 -6.88
C PRO A 68 1.92 22.50 -7.41
N ASP A 69 0.89 22.26 -8.22
CA ASP A 69 -0.03 23.23 -8.78
C ASP A 69 -1.31 23.47 -7.93
N ASN A 70 -1.26 23.15 -6.63
CA ASN A 70 -2.33 23.34 -5.66
C ASN A 70 -3.66 22.60 -5.95
N LEU A 71 -3.64 21.48 -6.64
CA LEU A 71 -4.79 20.60 -6.76
C LEU A 71 -4.80 19.52 -5.68
N LEU A 72 -5.96 19.26 -5.09
CA LEU A 72 -6.11 18.26 -4.04
C LEU A 72 -6.36 16.88 -4.61
N TYR A 73 -5.53 15.92 -4.18
CA TYR A 73 -5.64 14.49 -4.46
C TYR A 73 -5.98 13.74 -3.18
N PHE A 74 -6.60 12.59 -3.33
CA PHE A 74 -6.91 11.67 -2.23
C PHE A 74 -7.12 10.26 -2.76
N VAL A 75 -7.18 9.29 -1.88
CA VAL A 75 -7.57 7.91 -2.20
C VAL A 75 -8.95 7.66 -1.63
N SER A 76 -9.82 6.98 -2.38
CA SER A 76 -11.18 6.61 -1.95
C SER A 76 -11.57 5.24 -2.50
N ASP A 77 -12.33 4.49 -1.72
CA ASP A 77 -12.84 3.17 -2.07
C ASP A 77 -14.27 3.18 -2.64
N VAL A 78 -14.81 4.34 -2.95
CA VAL A 78 -16.19 4.50 -3.47
C VAL A 78 -16.46 3.69 -4.75
N SER A 79 -15.40 3.36 -5.51
CA SER A 79 -15.47 2.50 -6.71
C SER A 79 -15.44 0.99 -6.40
N GLY A 80 -15.41 0.61 -5.12
CA GLY A 80 -15.15 -0.76 -4.65
C GLY A 80 -13.66 -1.06 -4.41
N TRP A 81 -12.77 -0.19 -4.86
CA TRP A 81 -11.31 -0.29 -4.73
C TRP A 81 -10.74 1.06 -4.32
N TRP A 82 -9.71 1.09 -3.47
CA TRP A 82 -9.01 2.32 -3.09
C TRP A 82 -8.23 2.89 -4.28
N ASN A 83 -8.93 3.69 -5.11
CA ASN A 83 -8.34 4.36 -6.26
C ASN A 83 -7.89 5.79 -5.92
N ILE A 84 -7.00 6.35 -6.75
CA ILE A 84 -6.53 7.74 -6.64
C ILE A 84 -7.53 8.65 -7.35
N TYR A 85 -7.97 9.69 -6.64
CA TYR A 85 -8.86 10.75 -7.12
C TYR A 85 -8.14 12.09 -7.09
N ARG A 86 -8.56 13.00 -7.98
CA ARG A 86 -8.10 14.40 -8.00
C ARG A 86 -9.31 15.32 -8.14
N TYR A 87 -9.33 16.42 -7.39
CA TYR A 87 -10.21 17.53 -7.71
C TYR A 87 -9.72 18.22 -8.98
N GLN A 88 -10.67 18.61 -9.86
CA GLN A 88 -10.37 19.14 -11.18
C GLN A 88 -10.11 20.66 -11.18
N ASP A 89 -10.45 21.31 -10.10
CA ASP A 89 -10.36 22.77 -9.91
C ASP A 89 -9.95 23.11 -8.48
N ILE A 90 -9.41 24.32 -8.30
CA ILE A 90 -9.00 24.85 -6.99
C ILE A 90 -10.19 25.16 -6.07
N GLN A 91 -11.42 25.27 -6.61
CA GLN A 91 -12.65 25.43 -5.85
C GLN A 91 -13.12 24.11 -5.24
N LEU A 92 -12.52 22.99 -5.61
CA LEU A 92 -12.80 21.62 -5.12
C LEU A 92 -14.27 21.21 -5.35
N THR A 93 -14.79 21.51 -6.53
CA THR A 93 -16.20 21.25 -6.87
C THR A 93 -16.44 19.86 -7.45
N LYS A 94 -15.50 19.34 -8.25
CA LYS A 94 -15.61 18.05 -8.91
C LYS A 94 -14.31 17.26 -8.79
N SER A 95 -14.44 16.00 -8.42
CA SER A 95 -13.33 15.05 -8.42
C SER A 95 -13.44 14.05 -9.58
N LYS A 96 -12.29 13.58 -10.06
CA LYS A 96 -12.16 12.55 -11.09
C LYS A 96 -11.37 11.37 -10.51
N ASN A 97 -11.84 10.13 -10.77
CA ASN A 97 -11.04 8.92 -10.56
C ASN A 97 -9.93 8.86 -11.63
N LEU A 98 -8.68 8.84 -11.21
CA LEU A 98 -7.52 8.77 -12.11
C LEU A 98 -7.08 7.32 -12.36
N THR A 99 -7.47 6.40 -11.51
CA THR A 99 -7.08 4.99 -11.57
C THR A 99 -8.30 4.06 -11.47
N PRO A 100 -9.25 4.12 -12.45
CA PRO A 100 -10.49 3.32 -12.40
C PRO A 100 -10.20 1.85 -12.74
N ILE A 101 -9.47 1.16 -11.88
CA ILE A 101 -9.07 -0.24 -12.04
C ILE A 101 -9.31 -1.02 -10.74
N GLU A 102 -9.40 -2.33 -10.83
CA GLU A 102 -9.52 -3.26 -9.70
C GLU A 102 -8.16 -3.43 -9.02
N ALA A 103 -7.75 -2.39 -8.31
CA ALA A 103 -6.49 -2.34 -7.59
C ALA A 103 -6.57 -1.42 -6.37
N GLU A 104 -5.75 -1.72 -5.36
CA GLU A 104 -5.67 -0.97 -4.10
C GLU A 104 -4.44 -0.05 -4.11
N PHE A 105 -4.63 1.27 -4.14
CA PHE A 105 -3.57 2.27 -4.06
C PHE A 105 -3.25 2.66 -2.61
N THR A 106 -3.70 1.87 -1.68
CA THR A 106 -3.36 1.95 -0.25
C THR A 106 -3.67 0.64 0.45
N GLN A 107 -3.49 0.60 1.77
CA GLN A 107 -3.94 -0.46 2.67
C GLN A 107 -4.80 0.14 3.79
N ALA A 108 -5.49 -0.72 4.54
CA ALA A 108 -6.18 -0.32 5.77
C ALA A 108 -5.22 0.43 6.71
N GLN A 109 -5.66 1.58 7.20
CA GLN A 109 -4.83 2.53 7.95
C GLN A 109 -4.70 2.12 9.43
N TRP A 110 -4.03 1.02 9.71
CA TRP A 110 -3.67 0.60 11.07
C TRP A 110 -2.65 1.52 11.74
N GLY A 111 -1.91 2.27 10.95
CA GLY A 111 -0.95 3.28 11.38
C GLY A 111 -1.14 4.57 10.61
N LEU A 112 -0.90 5.69 11.26
CA LEU A 112 -0.97 7.01 10.63
C LEU A 112 0.28 7.29 9.79
N GLY A 113 0.14 8.16 8.77
CA GLY A 113 1.25 8.61 7.95
C GLY A 113 1.65 7.67 6.80
N SER A 114 0.81 6.68 6.48
CA SER A 114 1.04 5.82 5.30
C SER A 114 1.07 6.63 4.01
N ARG A 115 1.92 6.23 3.04
CA ARG A 115 2.10 6.95 1.78
C ARG A 115 2.37 5.98 0.65
N TYR A 116 1.45 5.93 -0.31
CA TYR A 116 1.54 5.03 -1.47
C TYR A 116 1.61 5.77 -2.80
N TYR A 117 1.55 7.10 -2.79
CA TYR A 117 1.79 7.91 -3.98
C TYR A 117 2.48 9.24 -3.64
N GLY A 118 3.15 9.82 -4.64
CA GLY A 118 3.82 11.12 -4.54
C GLY A 118 3.96 11.78 -5.91
N PHE A 119 4.18 13.08 -5.91
CA PHE A 119 4.26 13.88 -7.13
C PHE A 119 5.71 13.94 -7.65
N LEU A 120 5.93 13.47 -8.86
CA LEU A 120 7.18 13.69 -9.61
C LEU A 120 7.18 15.06 -10.28
N SER A 121 6.01 15.49 -10.76
CA SER A 121 5.73 16.81 -11.33
C SER A 121 4.24 17.14 -11.18
N GLU A 122 3.78 18.25 -11.76
CA GLU A 122 2.35 18.57 -11.85
C GLU A 122 1.56 17.51 -12.62
N ASP A 123 2.17 16.90 -13.64
CA ASP A 123 1.54 15.93 -14.55
C ASP A 123 1.82 14.46 -14.22
N ARG A 124 2.74 14.18 -13.30
CA ARG A 124 3.22 12.83 -13.03
C ARG A 124 3.19 12.49 -11.55
N ILE A 125 2.58 11.35 -11.26
CA ILE A 125 2.58 10.73 -9.93
C ILE A 125 3.34 9.41 -10.01
N ILE A 126 4.18 9.12 -9.03
CA ILE A 126 4.64 7.76 -8.77
C ILE A 126 3.74 7.14 -7.71
N CYS A 127 3.31 5.90 -7.92
CA CYS A 127 2.43 5.21 -6.99
C CYS A 127 2.76 3.73 -6.87
N ALA A 128 2.60 3.20 -5.65
CA ALA A 128 2.56 1.77 -5.37
C ALA A 128 1.10 1.32 -5.29
N TYR A 129 0.78 0.19 -5.89
CA TYR A 129 -0.56 -0.37 -5.87
C TYR A 129 -0.53 -1.89 -5.80
N ASN A 130 -1.57 -2.46 -5.21
CA ASN A 130 -1.74 -3.90 -5.07
C ASN A 130 -2.84 -4.40 -6.01
N THR A 131 -2.54 -5.45 -6.75
CA THR A 131 -3.53 -6.18 -7.54
C THR A 131 -3.30 -7.69 -7.35
N ASN A 132 -4.36 -8.44 -7.08
CA ASN A 132 -4.29 -9.87 -6.79
C ASN A 132 -3.26 -10.22 -5.70
N GLY A 133 -3.18 -9.39 -4.65
CA GLY A 133 -2.26 -9.60 -3.53
C GLY A 133 -0.79 -9.33 -3.82
N LYS A 134 -0.44 -8.80 -5.01
CA LYS A 134 0.92 -8.44 -5.40
C LYS A 134 1.06 -6.93 -5.59
N TRP A 135 2.08 -6.37 -4.97
CA TRP A 135 2.41 -4.96 -5.10
C TRP A 135 3.18 -4.65 -6.37
N ASN A 136 2.89 -3.51 -6.94
CA ASN A 136 3.49 -2.98 -8.15
C ASN A 136 3.88 -1.51 -7.95
N LEU A 137 4.84 -1.03 -8.73
CA LEU A 137 5.21 0.39 -8.82
C LEU A 137 4.89 0.91 -10.22
N ALA A 138 4.34 2.12 -10.31
CA ALA A 138 4.03 2.73 -11.59
C ALA A 138 4.15 4.26 -11.56
N GLU A 139 4.33 4.85 -12.73
CA GLU A 139 4.01 6.26 -12.98
C GLU A 139 2.59 6.39 -13.51
N LEU A 140 1.85 7.36 -12.98
CA LEU A 140 0.53 7.75 -13.45
C LEU A 140 0.60 9.12 -14.12
N ASP A 141 0.22 9.19 -15.38
CA ASP A 141 -0.02 10.43 -16.09
C ASP A 141 -1.40 10.98 -15.72
N VAL A 142 -1.45 12.13 -15.05
CA VAL A 142 -2.70 12.66 -14.48
C VAL A 142 -3.66 13.22 -15.54
N ASN A 143 -3.17 13.59 -16.72
CA ASN A 143 -3.97 14.14 -17.80
C ASN A 143 -4.70 13.04 -18.59
N THR A 144 -3.97 11.97 -18.89
CA THR A 144 -4.48 10.82 -19.66
C THR A 144 -5.04 9.71 -18.80
N SER A 145 -4.73 9.70 -17.48
CA SER A 145 -5.03 8.61 -16.55
C SER A 145 -4.32 7.29 -16.93
N LYS A 146 -3.22 7.38 -17.69
CA LYS A 146 -2.43 6.23 -18.10
C LYS A 146 -1.47 5.83 -16.98
N LEU A 147 -1.54 4.57 -16.58
CA LEU A 147 -0.64 3.95 -15.61
C LEU A 147 0.47 3.19 -16.36
N GLU A 148 1.73 3.58 -16.15
CA GLU A 148 2.90 2.95 -16.74
C GLU A 148 3.69 2.21 -15.67
N GLY A 149 3.69 0.87 -15.72
CA GLY A 149 4.40 0.03 -14.76
C GLY A 149 5.92 0.23 -14.81
N ILE A 150 6.53 0.37 -13.64
CA ILE A 150 7.98 0.39 -13.46
C ILE A 150 8.42 -1.03 -13.13
N GLN A 151 9.25 -1.62 -14.00
CA GLN A 151 9.76 -2.97 -13.80
C GLN A 151 10.72 -3.01 -12.61
N THR A 152 10.34 -3.76 -11.59
CA THR A 152 11.14 -3.98 -10.38
C THR A 152 10.99 -5.43 -9.92
N ALA A 153 11.93 -5.88 -9.08
CA ALA A 153 11.80 -7.16 -8.39
C ALA A 153 11.00 -7.05 -7.07
N PHE A 154 10.42 -5.89 -6.78
CA PHE A 154 9.70 -5.67 -5.54
C PHE A 154 8.39 -6.45 -5.51
N THR A 155 8.10 -7.02 -4.36
CA THR A 155 6.84 -7.71 -4.09
C THR A 155 6.06 -7.04 -2.96
N GLU A 156 6.71 -6.08 -2.27
CA GLU A 156 6.11 -5.38 -1.14
C GLU A 156 6.67 -3.96 -1.00
N PHE A 157 5.85 -3.03 -0.53
CA PHE A 157 6.22 -1.65 -0.20
C PHE A 157 5.93 -1.35 1.27
N ASN A 158 6.85 -0.65 1.91
CA ASN A 158 6.65 -0.20 3.29
C ASN A 158 5.51 0.84 3.35
N ARG A 159 4.64 0.75 4.35
CA ARG A 159 3.49 1.65 4.53
C ARG A 159 3.84 3.13 4.56
N SER A 160 4.97 3.49 5.16
CA SER A 160 5.46 4.89 5.26
C SER A 160 6.44 5.24 4.15
N GLY A 161 6.64 4.36 3.18
CA GLY A 161 7.88 4.29 2.44
C GLY A 161 7.87 4.92 1.05
N LEU A 162 6.97 5.85 0.71
CA LEU A 162 7.04 6.55 -0.57
C LEU A 162 6.91 8.06 -0.36
N GLU A 163 7.99 8.81 -0.59
CA GLU A 163 8.00 10.26 -0.52
C GLU A 163 8.71 10.86 -1.74
N SER A 164 8.05 11.82 -2.38
CA SER A 164 8.54 12.43 -3.62
C SER A 164 8.75 13.93 -3.44
N LYS A 165 9.85 14.42 -4.00
CA LYS A 165 10.16 15.84 -4.08
C LYS A 165 11.09 16.12 -5.26
N ASN A 166 10.81 17.16 -6.05
CA ASN A 166 11.64 17.61 -7.16
C ASN A 166 11.98 16.49 -8.17
N GLY A 167 11.01 15.68 -8.55
CA GLY A 167 11.19 14.58 -9.51
C GLY A 167 11.89 13.33 -8.95
N MET A 168 12.32 13.36 -7.69
CA MET A 168 12.91 12.21 -7.01
C MET A 168 11.90 11.55 -6.08
N THR A 169 12.00 10.24 -5.92
CA THR A 169 11.22 9.51 -4.91
C THR A 169 12.14 8.60 -4.10
N VAL A 170 12.04 8.71 -2.78
CA VAL A 170 12.60 7.71 -1.87
C VAL A 170 11.50 6.74 -1.47
N LEU A 171 11.79 5.45 -1.51
CA LEU A 171 10.81 4.42 -1.18
C LEU A 171 11.45 3.26 -0.41
N GLY A 172 10.65 2.66 0.47
CA GLY A 172 10.96 1.42 1.17
C GLY A 172 10.29 0.25 0.46
N ALA A 173 11.07 -0.72 0.00
CA ALA A 173 10.54 -1.89 -0.69
C ALA A 173 11.37 -3.14 -0.37
N GLY A 174 10.80 -4.31 -0.64
CA GLY A 174 11.46 -5.59 -0.49
C GLY A 174 10.95 -6.61 -1.51
N SER A 175 11.55 -7.79 -1.51
CA SER A 175 11.13 -8.92 -2.33
C SER A 175 11.31 -10.22 -1.58
N SER A 176 10.88 -11.34 -2.16
CA SER A 176 11.03 -12.66 -1.54
C SER A 176 12.47 -13.11 -1.31
N ILE A 177 13.43 -12.44 -1.97
CA ILE A 177 14.87 -12.69 -1.80
C ILE A 177 15.62 -11.51 -1.17
N LYS A 178 14.94 -10.38 -0.96
CA LYS A 178 15.56 -9.18 -0.37
C LYS A 178 14.70 -8.61 0.75
N PRO A 179 15.29 -8.32 1.92
CA PRO A 179 14.59 -7.66 3.00
C PRO A 179 14.20 -6.24 2.58
N PHE A 180 13.31 -5.61 3.36
CA PHE A 180 13.02 -4.20 3.17
C PHE A 180 14.31 -3.36 3.14
N SER A 181 14.42 -2.53 2.12
CA SER A 181 15.55 -1.65 1.87
C SER A 181 15.05 -0.29 1.40
N VAL A 182 15.89 0.71 1.47
CA VAL A 182 15.59 2.07 1.00
C VAL A 182 16.14 2.24 -0.41
N TYR A 183 15.29 2.70 -1.31
CA TYR A 183 15.61 2.93 -2.71
C TYR A 183 15.34 4.38 -3.11
N LEU A 184 16.08 4.85 -4.11
CA LEU A 184 15.83 6.08 -4.83
C LEU A 184 15.29 5.75 -6.22
N TYR A 185 14.16 6.37 -6.57
CA TYR A 185 13.68 6.44 -7.94
C TYR A 185 13.99 7.83 -8.50
N LEU A 186 14.75 7.87 -9.59
CA LEU A 186 15.13 9.07 -10.31
C LEU A 186 15.37 8.72 -11.78
N ASP A 187 14.89 9.53 -12.70
CA ASP A 187 15.08 9.36 -14.16
C ASP A 187 14.74 7.95 -14.64
N LYS A 188 13.61 7.42 -14.20
CA LYS A 188 13.10 6.07 -14.50
C LYS A 188 14.01 4.92 -14.03
N LYS A 189 14.95 5.22 -13.13
CA LYS A 189 15.86 4.24 -12.56
C LYS A 189 15.64 4.09 -11.05
N VAL A 190 15.62 2.84 -10.61
CA VAL A 190 15.59 2.48 -9.18
C VAL A 190 17.00 2.10 -8.73
N THR A 191 17.48 2.74 -7.67
CA THR A 191 18.81 2.49 -7.10
C THR A 191 18.68 2.23 -5.60
N GLU A 192 19.27 1.14 -5.11
CA GLU A 192 19.32 0.85 -3.67
C GLU A 192 20.25 1.85 -2.98
N LEU A 193 19.73 2.54 -1.96
CA LEU A 193 20.50 3.45 -1.11
C LEU A 193 21.01 2.75 0.14
N LYS A 194 20.16 1.92 0.77
CA LYS A 194 20.49 1.24 2.01
C LYS A 194 19.69 -0.04 2.17
N SER A 195 20.36 -1.15 2.40
CA SER A 195 19.74 -2.40 2.84
C SER A 195 19.51 -2.39 4.35
N ALA A 196 18.34 -2.86 4.80
CA ALA A 196 18.04 -2.99 6.23
C ALA A 196 18.91 -4.08 6.88
N ILE A 197 19.01 -5.22 6.22
CA ILE A 197 19.84 -6.36 6.64
C ILE A 197 20.54 -6.91 5.41
N ARG A 198 21.76 -7.37 5.56
CA ARG A 198 22.44 -8.20 4.56
C ARG A 198 22.50 -9.62 5.11
N PRO A 199 21.63 -10.52 4.66
CA PRO A 199 21.70 -11.92 5.07
C PRO A 199 23.09 -12.48 4.79
N LYS A 200 23.61 -13.28 5.73
CA LYS A 200 24.87 -14.01 5.53
C LYS A 200 24.65 -15.37 4.88
N VAL A 201 23.42 -15.62 4.41
CA VAL A 201 22.99 -16.85 3.74
C VAL A 201 22.86 -16.55 2.26
N ASP A 202 23.34 -17.45 1.42
CA ASP A 202 23.22 -17.36 -0.03
C ASP A 202 21.75 -17.43 -0.48
N GLU A 203 21.39 -16.67 -1.50
CA GLU A 203 20.01 -16.62 -2.03
C GLU A 203 19.54 -17.99 -2.55
N THR A 204 20.46 -18.89 -2.90
CA THR A 204 20.13 -20.27 -3.34
C THR A 204 19.49 -21.13 -2.26
N TYR A 205 19.57 -20.72 -0.99
CA TYR A 205 18.89 -21.39 0.14
C TYR A 205 17.47 -20.88 0.40
N PHE A 206 17.02 -19.85 -0.32
CA PHE A 206 15.72 -19.25 -0.04
C PHE A 206 14.59 -20.00 -0.75
N SER A 207 13.61 -20.40 0.02
CA SER A 207 12.33 -20.86 -0.50
C SER A 207 11.53 -19.67 -1.01
N LEU A 208 11.02 -19.76 -2.23
CA LEU A 208 10.21 -18.70 -2.84
C LEU A 208 8.72 -18.95 -2.59
N PRO A 209 7.94 -17.91 -2.31
CA PRO A 209 6.51 -18.03 -2.09
C PRO A 209 5.75 -18.39 -3.37
N GLU A 210 4.86 -19.35 -3.28
CA GLU A 210 3.88 -19.69 -4.29
C GLU A 210 2.50 -19.21 -3.83
N SER A 211 1.81 -18.43 -4.67
CA SER A 211 0.44 -18.01 -4.35
C SER A 211 -0.49 -19.21 -4.51
N ILE A 212 -1.22 -19.53 -3.45
CA ILE A 212 -2.23 -20.59 -3.49
C ILE A 212 -3.61 -20.04 -3.17
N THR A 213 -4.62 -20.69 -3.75
CA THR A 213 -6.04 -20.41 -3.47
C THR A 213 -6.70 -21.72 -3.12
N PHE A 214 -7.47 -21.75 -2.04
CA PHE A 214 -8.14 -22.96 -1.58
C PHE A 214 -9.57 -22.64 -1.13
N PRO A 215 -10.51 -23.59 -1.30
CA PRO A 215 -11.89 -23.42 -0.88
C PRO A 215 -12.01 -23.41 0.64
N THR A 216 -12.94 -22.57 1.12
CA THR A 216 -13.34 -22.49 2.53
C THR A 216 -14.83 -22.77 2.68
N SER A 217 -15.39 -22.58 3.90
CA SER A 217 -16.82 -22.68 4.12
C SER A 217 -17.61 -21.68 3.27
N GLU A 218 -18.88 -21.99 2.98
CA GLU A 218 -19.83 -21.11 2.26
C GLU A 218 -19.44 -20.83 0.79
N ASP A 219 -18.82 -21.79 0.10
CA ASP A 219 -18.36 -21.70 -1.30
C ASP A 219 -17.41 -20.52 -1.58
N LEU A 220 -16.65 -20.11 -0.57
CA LEU A 220 -15.70 -19.03 -0.66
C LEU A 220 -14.28 -19.56 -0.74
N ASN A 221 -13.40 -18.71 -1.27
CA ASN A 221 -11.98 -19.01 -1.35
C ASN A 221 -11.19 -18.21 -0.32
N SER A 222 -10.13 -18.83 0.20
CA SER A 222 -9.04 -18.15 0.89
C SER A 222 -7.77 -18.23 0.06
N HIS A 223 -6.83 -17.35 0.37
CA HIS A 223 -5.58 -17.23 -0.35
C HIS A 223 -4.43 -17.33 0.65
N GLY A 224 -3.24 -17.65 0.18
CA GLY A 224 -2.06 -17.68 1.01
C GLY A 224 -0.80 -17.80 0.18
N PHE A 225 0.33 -17.73 0.87
CA PHE A 225 1.62 -18.02 0.30
C PHE A 225 2.14 -19.34 0.85
N PHE A 226 2.45 -20.26 -0.04
CA PHE A 226 3.07 -21.52 0.27
C PHE A 226 4.57 -21.44 -0.01
N TYR A 227 5.38 -21.81 0.97
CA TYR A 227 6.83 -21.89 0.86
C TYR A 227 7.22 -23.37 0.96
N PRO A 228 7.63 -24.01 -0.15
CA PRO A 228 8.09 -25.39 -0.10
C PRO A 228 9.38 -25.54 0.71
N PRO A 229 9.68 -26.72 1.26
CA PRO A 229 11.01 -27.00 1.77
C PRO A 229 12.05 -26.75 0.69
N HIS A 230 13.15 -26.07 1.06
CA HIS A 230 14.21 -25.78 0.12
C HIS A 230 15.57 -25.72 0.80
N ASN A 231 16.49 -26.59 0.38
CA ASN A 231 17.88 -26.56 0.80
C ASN A 231 18.73 -27.23 -0.29
N PRO A 232 19.66 -26.52 -0.94
CA PRO A 232 20.44 -27.07 -2.05
C PRO A 232 21.44 -28.17 -1.65
N ASP A 233 21.70 -28.33 -0.34
CA ASP A 233 22.62 -29.37 0.15
C ASP A 233 21.93 -30.72 0.43
N TYR A 234 20.59 -30.76 0.34
CA TYR A 234 19.81 -31.95 0.64
C TYR A 234 18.78 -32.21 -0.43
N ASP A 235 18.75 -33.42 -0.92
CA ASP A 235 17.68 -33.94 -1.79
C ASP A 235 16.54 -34.53 -0.96
N GLN A 236 15.35 -34.52 -1.51
CA GLN A 236 14.21 -35.20 -0.94
C GLN A 236 14.31 -36.69 -1.32
N GLU A 237 14.77 -37.51 -0.39
CA GLU A 237 15.03 -38.95 -0.63
C GLU A 237 13.75 -39.78 -0.91
N GLU A 238 12.58 -39.34 -0.42
CA GLU A 238 11.31 -40.06 -0.61
C GLU A 238 10.24 -39.10 -1.18
N LEU A 239 9.95 -39.25 -2.46
CA LEU A 239 8.92 -38.48 -3.20
C LEU A 239 7.47 -38.68 -2.68
N ASN A 240 7.25 -39.61 -1.76
CA ASN A 240 5.90 -40.00 -1.28
C ASN A 240 5.57 -39.48 0.13
N GLN A 241 6.48 -38.80 0.81
CA GLN A 241 6.21 -38.20 2.12
C GLN A 241 5.97 -36.72 1.98
N LEU A 242 4.80 -36.28 2.44
CA LEU A 242 4.51 -34.83 2.54
C LEU A 242 5.34 -34.23 3.68
N PRO A 243 5.96 -33.08 3.46
CA PRO A 243 6.71 -32.39 4.51
C PRO A 243 5.77 -31.96 5.64
N PRO A 244 6.27 -31.88 6.87
CA PRO A 244 5.53 -31.22 7.94
C PRO A 244 5.18 -29.78 7.55
N LEU A 245 3.95 -29.34 7.84
CA LEU A 245 3.45 -28.01 7.49
C LEU A 245 3.38 -27.12 8.73
N LEU A 246 4.04 -25.98 8.66
CA LEU A 246 3.86 -24.86 9.60
C LEU A 246 2.89 -23.85 9.00
N VAL A 247 1.77 -23.59 9.69
CA VAL A 247 0.79 -22.59 9.28
C VAL A 247 0.99 -21.34 10.09
N LEU A 248 1.17 -20.23 9.41
CA LEU A 248 1.23 -18.89 9.97
C LEU A 248 -0.04 -18.12 9.60
N SER A 249 -0.50 -17.23 10.46
CA SER A 249 -1.61 -16.34 10.17
C SER A 249 -1.32 -14.95 10.69
N HIS A 250 -1.69 -13.93 9.91
CA HIS A 250 -1.58 -12.55 10.37
C HIS A 250 -2.67 -12.18 11.38
N GLY A 251 -2.40 -11.21 12.23
CA GLY A 251 -3.37 -10.65 13.16
C GLY A 251 -4.28 -9.60 12.51
N GLY A 252 -5.48 -9.44 13.10
CA GLY A 252 -6.46 -8.43 12.70
C GLY A 252 -7.26 -8.77 11.43
N PRO A 253 -8.47 -8.18 11.27
CA PRO A 253 -9.38 -8.57 10.17
C PRO A 253 -8.97 -8.00 8.81
N THR A 254 -8.17 -6.92 8.75
CA THR A 254 -7.80 -6.20 7.52
C THR A 254 -6.28 -6.18 7.28
N GLY A 255 -5.54 -7.12 7.88
CA GLY A 255 -4.12 -7.31 7.62
C GLY A 255 -3.86 -7.94 6.26
N ALA A 256 -2.59 -8.09 5.93
CA ALA A 256 -2.13 -8.90 4.81
C ALA A 256 -0.75 -9.47 5.14
N THR A 257 -0.49 -10.70 4.72
CA THR A 257 0.84 -11.28 4.77
C THR A 257 1.73 -10.64 3.72
N SER A 258 3.01 -10.57 4.01
CA SER A 258 4.03 -10.00 3.12
C SER A 258 4.88 -11.11 2.51
N THR A 259 5.22 -10.99 1.24
CA THR A 259 6.18 -11.88 0.58
C THR A 259 7.62 -11.41 0.70
N THR A 260 7.88 -10.35 1.47
CA THR A 260 9.26 -9.89 1.72
C THR A 260 10.06 -10.97 2.44
N LEU A 261 11.34 -11.08 2.11
CA LEU A 261 12.24 -12.03 2.73
C LEU A 261 12.11 -12.02 4.25
N ASP A 262 11.63 -13.13 4.79
CA ASP A 262 11.56 -13.41 6.21
C ASP A 262 12.49 -14.58 6.55
N LEU A 263 13.55 -14.28 7.29
CA LEU A 263 14.54 -15.30 7.67
C LEU A 263 13.97 -16.36 8.63
N SER A 264 12.87 -16.08 9.30
CA SER A 264 12.20 -17.09 10.13
C SER A 264 11.52 -18.16 9.27
N ILE A 265 10.88 -17.77 8.17
CA ILE A 265 10.34 -18.71 7.17
C ILE A 265 11.49 -19.52 6.55
N GLN A 266 12.58 -18.85 6.15
CA GLN A 266 13.75 -19.50 5.55
C GLN A 266 14.43 -20.48 6.51
N PHE A 267 14.39 -20.19 7.81
CA PHE A 267 14.90 -21.12 8.84
C PHE A 267 14.14 -22.46 8.82
N TRP A 268 12.83 -22.43 8.70
CA TRP A 268 12.01 -23.64 8.70
C TRP A 268 12.09 -24.38 7.36
N THR A 269 12.00 -23.66 6.25
CA THR A 269 12.03 -24.27 4.91
C THR A 269 13.36 -24.93 4.59
N SER A 270 14.48 -24.35 5.04
CA SER A 270 15.80 -24.97 4.88
C SER A 270 16.02 -26.24 5.72
N ARG A 271 15.08 -26.57 6.63
CA ARG A 271 15.11 -27.77 7.48
C ARG A 271 14.05 -28.80 7.13
N GLY A 272 13.49 -28.70 5.93
CA GLY A 272 12.53 -29.68 5.42
C GLY A 272 11.08 -29.47 5.82
N LEU A 273 10.72 -28.31 6.44
CA LEU A 273 9.33 -27.98 6.69
C LEU A 273 8.76 -27.13 5.53
N ALA A 274 7.52 -27.37 5.18
CA ALA A 274 6.75 -26.42 4.39
C ALA A 274 6.17 -25.34 5.31
N VAL A 275 6.02 -24.10 4.79
CA VAL A 275 5.35 -23.03 5.50
C VAL A 275 4.19 -22.52 4.66
N HIS A 276 3.01 -22.39 5.28
CA HIS A 276 1.87 -21.70 4.72
C HIS A 276 1.58 -20.44 5.51
N ASP A 277 1.67 -19.30 4.84
CA ASP A 277 1.35 -17.98 5.42
C ASP A 277 -0.03 -17.56 4.88
N ASP A 278 -1.04 -17.63 5.77
CA ASP A 278 -2.45 -17.52 5.41
C ASP A 278 -2.86 -16.06 5.19
N LYS A 279 -3.62 -15.82 4.13
CA LYS A 279 -4.36 -14.60 3.88
C LYS A 279 -5.83 -14.87 4.14
N ASN A 280 -6.33 -14.41 5.27
CA ASN A 280 -7.74 -14.58 5.55
C ASN A 280 -8.60 -13.80 4.53
N ARG A 281 -9.90 -14.14 4.47
CA ARG A 281 -10.89 -13.64 3.50
C ARG A 281 -10.99 -12.12 3.38
N ARG A 282 -10.55 -11.34 4.40
CA ARG A 282 -10.60 -9.87 4.43
C ARG A 282 -9.23 -9.21 4.25
N SER A 283 -8.25 -9.97 3.80
CA SER A 283 -6.91 -9.42 3.53
C SER A 283 -6.94 -8.42 2.39
N THR A 284 -6.09 -7.39 2.51
CA THR A 284 -5.92 -6.36 1.47
C THR A 284 -5.57 -6.99 0.11
N GLY A 285 -6.21 -6.52 -0.95
CA GLY A 285 -6.03 -7.00 -2.32
C GLY A 285 -6.99 -8.09 -2.77
N TYR A 286 -7.91 -8.52 -1.90
CA TYR A 286 -8.93 -9.54 -2.18
C TYR A 286 -10.30 -9.09 -1.62
N ARG A 287 -10.72 -7.88 -1.96
CA ARG A 287 -12.07 -7.43 -1.62
C ARG A 287 -13.11 -8.19 -2.45
N ASN A 288 -14.11 -8.73 -1.77
CA ASN A 288 -15.38 -9.18 -2.36
C ASN A 288 -16.43 -8.11 -2.17
#